data_ad7d50416925dec5f357cab98c8bc19b
#
_entry.id   ad7d50416925dec5f357cab98c8bc19b
#
_cell.length_a   1.000
_cell.length_b   1.000
_cell.length_c   1.000
_cell.angle_alpha   90.00
_cell.angle_beta   90.00
_cell.angle_gamma   90.00
#
_symmetry.space_group_name_H-M   'P 1'
#
loop_
_entity.id
_entity.type
_entity.pdbx_description
1 polymer ?
#
loop_
_entity_poly.entity_id
_entity_poly.type
_entity_poly.pdbx_seq_one_letter_code
_entity_poly.pdbx_strand_id
1 'polypeptide(L)'
;MTAARHEHEAQIDRIDWAKSLILFGTGVYLTLLMLTGNLDNYINLRFAWLVVVGALLFFLLGLVNLHSCLRPQAKAHSHQHYQISWDIILVLAFPLLLAILIPSRALGVEAVNGGVSLSPVGVSSVTRSPLDRNILDWLREFDRAATPAQLNSSPVDVTGFVYREPLHPDDGFMIARFTLSCCVADAFPIGMPVMAAGEYEAGEWLRVQGQLKAMAFGADFLPVVLAEAVERVDEPRQPYLYP
;
A
#
# COMPACT_ATOMS: atom_id res chain seq x y z
N MET A 1 25.95 -10.19 48.15
CA MET A 1 25.69 -8.90 47.45
C MET A 1 26.41 -8.76 46.10
N THR A 2 27.57 -9.38 45.91
CA THR A 2 28.34 -9.35 44.63
C THR A 2 27.71 -10.11 43.48
N ALA A 3 27.12 -11.29 43.67
CA ALA A 3 26.52 -12.11 42.63
C ALA A 3 25.30 -11.41 41.95
N ALA A 4 24.37 -10.88 42.75
CA ALA A 4 23.18 -10.15 42.24
C ALA A 4 23.57 -8.90 41.42
N ARG A 5 24.69 -8.27 41.72
CA ARG A 5 25.19 -7.11 40.99
C ARG A 5 25.77 -7.51 39.61
N HIS A 6 26.47 -8.63 39.55
CA HIS A 6 26.98 -9.15 38.27
C HIS A 6 25.88 -9.64 37.34
N GLU A 7 24.83 -10.27 37.85
CA GLU A 7 23.67 -10.67 37.07
C GLU A 7 22.92 -9.46 36.49
N HIS A 8 22.78 -8.39 37.30
CA HIS A 8 22.13 -7.15 36.83
C HIS A 8 22.93 -6.41 35.77
N GLU A 9 24.26 -6.34 35.93
CA GLU A 9 25.15 -5.72 34.93
C GLU A 9 25.13 -6.52 33.60
N ALA A 10 25.14 -7.87 33.66
CA ALA A 10 25.04 -8.72 32.49
C ALA A 10 23.67 -8.64 31.78
N GLN A 11 22.59 -8.37 32.52
CA GLN A 11 21.26 -8.21 31.96
C GLN A 11 21.11 -6.88 31.23
N ILE A 12 21.66 -5.79 31.76
CA ILE A 12 21.68 -4.46 31.10
C ILE A 12 22.45 -4.56 29.78
N ASP A 13 23.60 -5.18 29.77
CA ASP A 13 24.39 -5.39 28.55
C ASP A 13 23.58 -6.13 27.45
N ARG A 14 22.87 -7.19 27.79
CA ARG A 14 22.05 -7.97 26.85
C ARG A 14 20.91 -7.15 26.24
N ILE A 15 20.27 -6.31 27.04
CA ILE A 15 19.19 -5.42 26.58
C ILE A 15 19.71 -4.38 25.59
N ASP A 16 20.87 -3.78 25.84
CA ASP A 16 21.45 -2.77 24.97
C ASP A 16 21.92 -3.38 23.63
N TRP A 17 22.46 -4.59 23.64
CA TRP A 17 22.73 -5.35 22.42
C TRP A 17 21.46 -5.67 21.63
N ALA A 18 20.37 -6.08 22.31
CA ALA A 18 19.09 -6.35 21.66
C ALA A 18 18.51 -5.09 20.99
N LYS A 19 18.60 -3.93 21.66
CA LYS A 19 18.20 -2.64 21.04
C LYS A 19 18.99 -2.34 19.78
N SER A 20 20.32 -2.48 19.81
CA SER A 20 21.17 -2.26 18.64
C SER A 20 20.75 -3.16 17.49
N LEU A 21 20.50 -4.45 17.77
CA LEU A 21 20.08 -5.42 16.77
C LEU A 21 18.73 -5.07 16.13
N ILE A 22 17.75 -4.64 16.94
CA ILE A 22 16.43 -4.22 16.43
C ILE A 22 16.57 -2.96 15.56
N LEU A 23 17.33 -1.96 16.01
CA LEU A 23 17.53 -0.73 15.25
C LEU A 23 18.20 -1.02 13.89
N PHE A 24 19.30 -1.76 13.88
CA PHE A 24 19.96 -2.16 12.62
C PHE A 24 19.05 -3.04 11.77
N GLY A 25 18.37 -4.03 12.37
CA GLY A 25 17.44 -4.90 11.66
C GLY A 25 16.33 -4.12 10.98
N THR A 26 15.77 -3.11 11.64
CA THR A 26 14.75 -2.22 11.04
C THR A 26 15.33 -1.40 9.90
N GLY A 27 16.52 -0.82 10.06
CA GLY A 27 17.21 -0.08 8.99
C GLY A 27 17.49 -0.96 7.76
N VAL A 28 17.97 -2.18 7.98
CA VAL A 28 18.19 -3.17 6.90
C VAL A 28 16.88 -3.55 6.23
N TYR A 29 15.83 -3.84 7.00
CA TYR A 29 14.51 -4.20 6.46
C TYR A 29 13.94 -3.08 5.56
N LEU A 30 13.96 -1.82 6.01
CA LEU A 30 13.52 -0.69 5.20
C LEU A 30 14.33 -0.56 3.91
N THR A 31 15.65 -0.75 3.99
CA THR A 31 16.52 -0.73 2.82
C THR A 31 16.19 -1.86 1.83
N LEU A 32 15.93 -3.06 2.34
CA LEU A 32 15.53 -4.20 1.50
C LEU A 32 14.18 -3.96 0.81
N LEU A 33 13.18 -3.40 1.52
CA LEU A 33 11.90 -3.03 0.90
C LEU A 33 12.07 -2.08 -0.28
N MET A 34 13.00 -1.11 -0.16
CA MET A 34 13.29 -0.19 -1.25
C MET A 34 13.99 -0.88 -2.42
N LEU A 35 15.00 -1.72 -2.14
CA LEU A 35 15.79 -2.38 -3.18
C LEU A 35 14.99 -3.46 -3.93
N THR A 36 14.03 -4.11 -3.28
CA THR A 36 13.17 -5.13 -3.88
C THR A 36 11.95 -4.55 -4.61
N GLY A 37 11.67 -3.24 -4.47
CA GLY A 37 10.47 -2.61 -5.03
C GLY A 37 9.19 -2.90 -4.23
N ASN A 38 9.25 -3.64 -3.13
CA ASN A 38 8.10 -3.98 -2.30
C ASN A 38 7.57 -2.79 -1.49
N LEU A 39 8.29 -1.67 -1.47
CA LEU A 39 7.85 -0.45 -0.82
C LEU A 39 6.56 0.09 -1.43
N ASP A 40 6.34 -0.12 -2.73
CA ASP A 40 5.17 0.31 -3.49
C ASP A 40 3.87 -0.31 -2.95
N ASN A 41 3.97 -1.46 -2.26
CA ASN A 41 2.83 -2.10 -1.62
C ASN A 41 2.35 -1.39 -0.34
N TYR A 42 3.15 -0.49 0.22
CA TYR A 42 2.88 0.13 1.52
C TYR A 42 2.66 1.64 1.46
N ILE A 43 3.36 2.35 0.58
CA ILE A 43 3.32 3.81 0.53
C ILE A 43 3.29 4.35 -0.90
N ASN A 44 2.78 5.58 -1.01
CA ASN A 44 2.90 6.35 -2.24
C ASN A 44 4.37 6.72 -2.48
N LEU A 45 4.88 6.42 -3.68
CA LEU A 45 6.27 6.68 -4.09
C LEU A 45 6.73 8.12 -3.89
N ARG A 46 5.81 9.09 -3.89
CA ARG A 46 6.08 10.50 -3.56
C ARG A 46 6.73 10.65 -2.19
N PHE A 47 6.43 9.74 -1.26
CA PHE A 47 6.93 9.75 0.11
C PHE A 47 8.08 8.76 0.36
N ALA A 48 8.59 8.08 -0.68
CA ALA A 48 9.68 7.11 -0.56
C ALA A 48 10.95 7.71 0.08
N TRP A 49 11.21 9.01 -0.12
CA TRP A 49 12.33 9.71 0.51
C TRP A 49 12.28 9.70 2.05
N LEU A 50 11.06 9.65 2.64
CA LEU A 50 10.91 9.54 4.10
C LEU A 50 11.44 8.21 4.63
N VAL A 51 11.29 7.13 3.85
CA VAL A 51 11.82 5.82 4.22
C VAL A 51 13.35 5.83 4.18
N VAL A 52 13.96 6.53 3.21
CA VAL A 52 15.42 6.73 3.17
C VAL A 52 15.90 7.44 4.45
N VAL A 53 15.24 8.55 4.80
CA VAL A 53 15.56 9.29 6.03
C VAL A 53 15.36 8.41 7.27
N GLY A 54 14.25 7.65 7.32
CA GLY A 54 13.97 6.71 8.41
C GLY A 54 15.05 5.64 8.55
N ALA A 55 15.45 5.00 7.44
CA ALA A 55 16.51 3.98 7.44
C ALA A 55 17.84 4.54 7.94
N LEU A 56 18.23 5.73 7.46
CA LEU A 56 19.45 6.42 7.92
C LEU A 56 19.41 6.73 9.43
N LEU A 57 18.28 7.20 9.93
CA LEU A 57 18.09 7.45 11.36
C LEU A 57 18.20 6.17 12.19
N PHE A 58 17.62 5.07 11.74
CA PHE A 58 17.73 3.77 12.40
C PHE A 58 19.18 3.28 12.43
N PHE A 59 19.93 3.41 11.34
CA PHE A 59 21.36 3.08 11.30
C PHE A 59 22.17 3.97 12.24
N LEU A 60 21.91 5.28 12.24
CA LEU A 60 22.61 6.23 13.12
C LEU A 60 22.36 5.91 14.60
N LEU A 61 21.09 5.72 14.98
CA LEU A 61 20.72 5.37 16.34
C LEU A 61 21.31 4.01 16.77
N GLY A 62 21.27 3.04 15.87
CA GLY A 62 21.90 1.73 16.09
C GLY A 62 23.42 1.85 16.30
N LEU A 63 24.10 2.68 15.52
CA LEU A 63 25.54 2.92 15.63
C LEU A 63 25.90 3.64 16.95
N VAL A 64 25.13 4.66 17.32
CA VAL A 64 25.34 5.38 18.59
C VAL A 64 25.15 4.44 19.78
N ASN A 65 24.09 3.61 19.76
CA ASN A 65 23.85 2.64 20.82
C ASN A 65 24.95 1.56 20.88
N LEU A 66 25.36 1.03 19.73
CA LEU A 66 26.45 0.07 19.63
C LEU A 66 27.77 0.65 20.15
N HIS A 67 28.08 1.89 19.78
CA HIS A 67 29.28 2.58 20.28
C HIS A 67 29.24 2.74 21.80
N SER A 68 28.09 3.04 22.38
CA SER A 68 27.88 3.10 23.83
C SER A 68 28.09 1.74 24.52
N CYS A 69 27.67 0.63 23.86
CA CYS A 69 27.91 -0.72 24.35
C CYS A 69 29.40 -1.12 24.34
N LEU A 70 30.17 -0.62 23.34
CA LEU A 70 31.58 -0.98 23.16
C LEU A 70 32.53 -0.13 24.03
N ARG A 71 32.11 1.03 24.51
CA ARG A 71 32.95 1.85 25.42
C ARG A 71 32.75 1.40 26.85
N PRO A 72 33.84 1.04 27.57
CA PRO A 72 33.74 0.82 29.00
C PRO A 72 33.39 2.16 29.66
N GLN A 73 32.16 2.27 30.16
CA GLN A 73 31.70 3.46 30.84
C GLN A 73 32.43 3.61 32.16
N ALA A 74 33.25 4.67 32.28
CA ALA A 74 33.59 5.19 33.58
C ALA A 74 32.30 5.65 34.25
N LYS A 75 31.87 4.95 35.31
CA LYS A 75 30.61 5.17 36.03
C LYS A 75 30.49 6.58 36.56
N ALA A 76 30.03 7.53 35.76
CA ALA A 76 29.53 8.81 36.24
C ALA A 76 28.08 8.64 36.67
N HIS A 77 27.76 9.15 37.83
CA HIS A 77 26.50 9.06 38.55
C HIS A 77 25.26 9.03 37.68
N SER A 78 24.50 7.93 37.78
CA SER A 78 23.29 7.66 37.05
C SER A 78 22.17 8.62 37.42
N HIS A 79 21.82 9.53 36.52
CA HIS A 79 20.43 9.94 36.41
C HIS A 79 19.59 8.68 36.15
N GLN A 80 18.48 8.55 36.87
CA GLN A 80 17.55 7.43 36.84
C GLN A 80 17.08 7.18 35.37
N HIS A 81 17.88 6.42 34.60
CA HIS A 81 17.44 5.96 33.29
C HIS A 81 16.32 4.95 33.51
N TYR A 82 15.18 5.24 32.91
CA TYR A 82 14.06 4.31 32.81
C TYR A 82 14.61 2.97 32.33
N GLN A 83 14.65 1.98 33.19
CA GLN A 83 15.19 0.67 32.85
C GLN A 83 14.23 0.02 31.85
N ILE A 84 14.63 -0.06 30.59
CA ILE A 84 13.88 -0.76 29.57
C ILE A 84 13.88 -2.24 29.95
N SER A 85 12.69 -2.76 30.21
CA SER A 85 12.44 -4.19 30.50
C SER A 85 12.48 -5.01 29.21
N TRP A 86 12.69 -6.35 29.34
CA TRP A 86 12.59 -7.28 28.23
C TRP A 86 11.22 -7.23 27.53
N ASP A 87 10.15 -6.92 28.24
CA ASP A 87 8.80 -6.76 27.70
C ASP A 87 8.74 -5.68 26.63
N ILE A 88 9.43 -4.55 26.83
CA ILE A 88 9.50 -3.46 25.85
C ILE A 88 10.29 -3.90 24.61
N ILE A 89 11.40 -4.64 24.80
CA ILE A 89 12.19 -5.19 23.70
C ILE A 89 11.35 -6.13 22.82
N LEU A 90 10.56 -7.02 23.47
CA LEU A 90 9.65 -7.93 22.75
C LEU A 90 8.58 -7.16 21.96
N VAL A 91 7.97 -6.14 22.56
CA VAL A 91 6.98 -5.29 21.88
C VAL A 91 7.59 -4.57 20.66
N LEU A 92 8.83 -4.07 20.78
CA LEU A 92 9.53 -3.42 19.67
C LEU A 92 9.98 -4.40 18.58
N ALA A 93 10.36 -5.62 18.94
CA ALA A 93 10.80 -6.64 17.99
C ALA A 93 9.63 -7.29 17.23
N PHE A 94 8.43 -7.32 17.83
CA PHE A 94 7.28 -8.02 17.28
C PHE A 94 6.85 -7.51 15.90
N PRO A 95 6.70 -6.19 15.62
CA PRO A 95 6.37 -5.70 14.28
C PRO A 95 7.44 -6.06 13.25
N LEU A 96 8.73 -6.00 13.61
CA LEU A 96 9.82 -6.36 12.71
C LEU A 96 9.78 -7.86 12.38
N LEU A 97 9.51 -8.71 13.37
CA LEU A 97 9.35 -10.14 13.19
C LEU A 97 8.18 -10.44 12.24
N LEU A 98 7.02 -9.83 12.46
CA LEU A 98 5.86 -9.97 11.58
C LEU A 98 6.16 -9.50 10.16
N ALA A 99 6.86 -8.38 10.00
CA ALA A 99 7.23 -7.83 8.71
C ALA A 99 8.18 -8.75 7.90
N ILE A 100 9.00 -9.55 8.58
CA ILE A 100 9.88 -10.55 7.96
C ILE A 100 9.10 -11.83 7.62
N LEU A 101 8.16 -12.25 8.49
CA LEU A 101 7.42 -13.52 8.32
C LEU A 101 6.28 -13.40 7.32
N ILE A 102 5.63 -12.24 7.22
CA ILE A 102 4.49 -12.02 6.34
C ILE A 102 5.00 -11.37 5.04
N PRO A 103 4.87 -12.05 3.89
CA PRO A 103 5.31 -11.49 2.62
C PRO A 103 4.50 -10.23 2.27
N SER A 104 5.20 -9.22 1.74
CA SER A 104 4.58 -8.02 1.20
C SER A 104 3.69 -8.37 0.01
N ARG A 105 2.42 -7.94 0.06
CA ARG A 105 1.46 -8.06 -1.03
C ARG A 105 0.68 -6.75 -1.17
N ALA A 106 0.32 -6.42 -2.40
CA ALA A 106 -0.63 -5.34 -2.62
C ALA A 106 -2.04 -5.72 -2.13
N LEU A 107 -2.87 -4.72 -1.92
CA LEU A 107 -4.27 -4.92 -1.58
C LEU A 107 -5.02 -5.46 -2.80
N GLY A 108 -5.65 -6.60 -2.64
CA GLY A 108 -6.51 -7.23 -3.64
C GLY A 108 -8.00 -7.08 -3.31
N VAL A 109 -8.83 -7.84 -4.00
CA VAL A 109 -10.29 -7.81 -3.86
C VAL A 109 -10.76 -8.09 -2.44
N GLU A 110 -10.00 -8.87 -1.67
CA GLU A 110 -10.28 -9.21 -0.27
C GLU A 110 -10.22 -8.00 0.68
N ALA A 111 -9.53 -6.94 0.27
CA ALA A 111 -9.44 -5.71 1.06
C ALA A 111 -10.56 -4.70 0.75
N VAL A 112 -11.44 -5.00 -0.20
CA VAL A 112 -12.58 -4.15 -0.54
C VAL A 112 -13.65 -4.29 0.54
N ASN A 113 -13.79 -3.27 1.37
CA ASN A 113 -14.83 -3.19 2.40
C ASN A 113 -15.86 -2.13 2.02
N GLY A 114 -17.14 -2.52 1.90
CA GLY A 114 -18.22 -1.56 1.63
C GLY A 114 -18.39 -1.14 0.16
N GLY A 115 -17.83 -1.93 -0.78
CA GLY A 115 -17.99 -1.69 -2.22
C GLY A 115 -16.89 -0.87 -2.86
N VAL A 116 -16.97 -0.75 -4.19
CA VAL A 116 -16.06 0.03 -5.03
C VAL A 116 -16.70 1.35 -5.40
N SER A 117 -15.99 2.46 -5.19
CA SER A 117 -16.53 3.79 -5.47
C SER A 117 -16.38 4.18 -6.94
N LEU A 118 -17.40 4.84 -7.45
CA LEU A 118 -17.41 5.53 -8.75
C LEU A 118 -16.99 7.01 -8.62
N SER A 119 -16.72 7.49 -7.40
CA SER A 119 -16.33 8.87 -7.18
C SER A 119 -14.81 9.03 -7.23
N PRO A 120 -14.30 10.08 -7.89
CA PRO A 120 -12.87 10.35 -7.95
C PRO A 120 -12.32 10.78 -6.60
N VAL A 121 -11.06 10.44 -6.34
CA VAL A 121 -10.28 10.99 -5.21
C VAL A 121 -9.40 12.11 -5.75
N GLY A 122 -9.50 13.29 -5.14
CA GLY A 122 -8.72 14.48 -5.51
C GLY A 122 -9.31 15.30 -6.67
N VAL A 123 -8.84 16.54 -6.81
CA VAL A 123 -9.38 17.56 -7.75
C VAL A 123 -8.42 17.90 -8.91
N SER A 124 -7.59 16.98 -9.34
CA SER A 124 -6.63 17.24 -10.43
C SER A 124 -7.30 17.27 -11.82
N SER A 125 -6.83 18.12 -12.71
CA SER A 125 -7.28 18.15 -14.10
C SER A 125 -6.71 16.93 -14.87
N VAL A 126 -7.52 16.30 -15.72
CA VAL A 126 -7.08 15.23 -16.61
C VAL A 126 -6.50 15.84 -17.88
N THR A 127 -5.21 15.65 -18.09
CA THR A 127 -4.50 16.14 -19.29
C THR A 127 -4.12 15.01 -20.26
N ARG A 128 -4.36 13.75 -19.86
CA ARG A 128 -4.01 12.57 -20.64
C ARG A 128 -5.01 12.33 -21.76
N SER A 129 -4.51 11.76 -22.87
CA SER A 129 -5.37 11.29 -23.95
C SER A 129 -6.28 10.15 -23.46
N PRO A 130 -7.45 9.91 -24.09
CA PRO A 130 -8.39 8.87 -23.63
C PRO A 130 -7.76 7.49 -23.42
N LEU A 131 -6.89 7.04 -24.32
CA LEU A 131 -6.24 5.73 -24.23
C LEU A 131 -5.13 5.65 -23.16
N ASP A 132 -4.63 6.79 -22.69
CA ASP A 132 -3.60 6.86 -21.64
C ASP A 132 -4.20 7.09 -20.24
N ARG A 133 -5.53 7.25 -20.17
CA ARG A 133 -6.25 7.47 -18.90
C ARG A 133 -6.34 6.18 -18.11
N ASN A 134 -6.01 6.27 -16.83
CA ASN A 134 -6.30 5.20 -15.88
C ASN A 134 -7.72 5.34 -15.29
N ILE A 135 -8.14 4.40 -14.45
CA ILE A 135 -9.46 4.38 -13.81
C ILE A 135 -9.75 5.71 -13.08
N LEU A 136 -8.77 6.24 -12.32
CA LEU A 136 -8.95 7.50 -11.58
C LEU A 136 -9.17 8.71 -12.52
N ASP A 137 -8.46 8.75 -13.64
CA ASP A 137 -8.65 9.81 -14.64
C ASP A 137 -10.06 9.73 -15.26
N TRP A 138 -10.55 8.53 -15.54
CA TRP A 138 -11.90 8.35 -16.07
C TRP A 138 -12.97 8.73 -15.07
N LEU A 139 -12.82 8.39 -13.79
CA LEU A 139 -13.78 8.81 -12.76
C LEU A 139 -13.83 10.35 -12.61
N ARG A 140 -12.70 11.02 -12.78
CA ARG A 140 -12.67 12.51 -12.82
C ARG A 140 -13.42 13.07 -14.02
N GLU A 141 -13.37 12.38 -15.16
CA GLU A 141 -14.16 12.79 -16.32
C GLU A 141 -15.65 12.48 -16.11
N PHE A 142 -16.01 11.38 -15.44
CA PHE A 142 -17.38 11.06 -15.07
C PHE A 142 -17.98 12.15 -14.16
N ASP A 143 -17.22 12.61 -13.17
CA ASP A 143 -17.64 13.67 -12.25
C ASP A 143 -17.82 15.03 -12.95
N ARG A 144 -17.04 15.30 -13.99
CA ARG A 144 -17.14 16.54 -14.78
C ARG A 144 -18.23 16.52 -15.83
N ALA A 145 -18.60 15.35 -16.32
CA ALA A 145 -19.60 15.24 -17.37
C ALA A 145 -20.98 15.64 -16.84
N ALA A 146 -21.64 16.57 -17.49
CA ALA A 146 -22.99 16.97 -17.11
C ALA A 146 -24.02 15.82 -17.26
N THR A 147 -23.76 14.90 -18.18
CA THR A 147 -24.54 13.68 -18.37
C THR A 147 -23.62 12.52 -18.77
N PRO A 148 -23.92 11.28 -18.37
CA PRO A 148 -23.15 10.10 -18.78
C PRO A 148 -23.00 9.97 -20.30
N ALA A 149 -24.00 10.39 -21.06
CA ALA A 149 -24.04 10.30 -22.52
C ALA A 149 -22.95 11.15 -23.22
N GLN A 150 -22.41 12.18 -22.56
CA GLN A 150 -21.31 12.99 -23.13
C GLN A 150 -20.03 12.17 -23.36
N LEU A 151 -19.88 11.07 -22.64
CA LEU A 151 -18.70 10.20 -22.71
C LEU A 151 -18.87 9.04 -23.67
N ASN A 152 -20.04 8.92 -24.35
CA ASN A 152 -20.29 7.85 -25.31
C ASN A 152 -19.24 7.80 -26.39
N SER A 153 -18.87 6.59 -26.79
CA SER A 153 -17.86 6.28 -27.83
C SER A 153 -16.43 6.75 -27.50
N SER A 154 -16.18 7.20 -26.26
CA SER A 154 -14.81 7.47 -25.81
C SER A 154 -14.03 6.15 -25.72
N PRO A 155 -12.87 6.01 -26.38
CA PRO A 155 -12.08 4.80 -26.31
C PRO A 155 -11.40 4.69 -24.94
N VAL A 156 -11.43 3.47 -24.37
CA VAL A 156 -10.90 3.14 -23.04
C VAL A 156 -9.88 2.03 -23.14
N ASP A 157 -8.79 2.15 -22.40
CA ASP A 157 -7.80 1.11 -22.15
C ASP A 157 -7.40 1.19 -20.67
N VAL A 158 -7.93 0.29 -19.84
CA VAL A 158 -7.72 0.32 -18.40
C VAL A 158 -7.32 -1.05 -17.86
N THR A 159 -6.51 -1.03 -16.80
CA THR A 159 -6.07 -2.24 -16.10
C THR A 159 -6.49 -2.16 -14.64
N GLY A 160 -7.03 -3.26 -14.12
CA GLY A 160 -7.44 -3.39 -12.72
C GLY A 160 -7.81 -4.83 -12.40
N PHE A 161 -8.24 -5.07 -11.17
CA PHE A 161 -8.78 -6.36 -10.75
C PHE A 161 -10.31 -6.39 -10.85
N VAL A 162 -10.84 -7.59 -11.06
CA VAL A 162 -12.30 -7.84 -11.13
C VAL A 162 -12.91 -7.73 -9.73
N TYR A 163 -13.97 -6.93 -9.62
CA TYR A 163 -14.81 -6.87 -8.44
C TYR A 163 -16.27 -7.07 -8.84
N ARG A 164 -17.00 -7.92 -8.12
CA ARG A 164 -18.41 -8.20 -8.36
C ARG A 164 -19.25 -7.99 -7.12
N GLU A 165 -20.44 -7.45 -7.30
CA GLU A 165 -21.47 -7.36 -6.28
C GLU A 165 -22.71 -8.14 -6.74
N PRO A 166 -23.56 -8.60 -5.80
CA PRO A 166 -24.77 -9.36 -6.13
C PRO A 166 -25.78 -8.61 -7.02
N LEU A 167 -25.70 -7.27 -7.05
CA LEU A 167 -26.59 -6.42 -7.85
C LEU A 167 -26.02 -6.10 -9.24
N HIS A 168 -24.82 -6.54 -9.55
CA HIS A 168 -24.25 -6.36 -10.89
C HIS A 168 -24.95 -7.30 -11.90
N PRO A 169 -25.08 -6.89 -13.18
CA PRO A 169 -25.53 -7.78 -14.26
C PRO A 169 -24.65 -9.04 -14.36
N ASP A 170 -25.18 -10.14 -14.83
CA ASP A 170 -24.45 -11.41 -14.97
C ASP A 170 -23.18 -11.27 -15.84
N ASP A 171 -23.28 -10.50 -16.94
CA ASP A 171 -22.15 -10.17 -17.82
C ASP A 171 -21.37 -8.92 -17.39
N GLY A 172 -21.68 -8.37 -16.20
CA GLY A 172 -21.11 -7.12 -15.68
C GLY A 172 -20.20 -7.34 -14.49
N PHE A 173 -19.16 -6.53 -14.40
CA PHE A 173 -18.27 -6.43 -13.25
C PHE A 173 -17.68 -5.01 -13.14
N MET A 174 -17.10 -4.71 -11.99
CA MET A 174 -16.27 -3.50 -11.84
C MET A 174 -14.81 -3.87 -12.11
N ILE A 175 -14.14 -3.12 -12.98
CA ILE A 175 -12.69 -3.14 -13.04
C ILE A 175 -12.16 -2.12 -12.03
N ALA A 176 -11.48 -2.60 -10.99
CA ALA A 176 -11.16 -1.82 -9.81
C ALA A 176 -9.66 -1.72 -9.54
N ARG A 177 -9.26 -0.67 -8.85
CA ARG A 177 -7.93 -0.47 -8.26
C ARG A 177 -8.05 0.33 -6.97
N PHE A 178 -7.05 0.20 -6.10
CA PHE A 178 -6.96 1.09 -4.95
C PHE A 178 -6.24 2.39 -5.30
N THR A 179 -6.70 3.49 -4.70
CA THR A 179 -5.97 4.75 -4.65
C THR A 179 -5.29 4.90 -3.31
N LEU A 180 -4.09 5.44 -3.28
CA LEU A 180 -3.35 5.80 -2.07
C LEU A 180 -3.01 7.28 -2.09
N SER A 181 -3.34 8.01 -1.03
CA SER A 181 -2.85 9.37 -0.84
C SER A 181 -1.46 9.38 -0.23
N CYS A 182 -1.25 8.73 0.91
CA CYS A 182 0.08 8.62 1.54
C CYS A 182 0.54 7.18 1.77
N CYS A 183 -0.31 6.28 2.26
CA CYS A 183 0.07 4.90 2.58
C CYS A 183 -1.14 3.95 2.51
N VAL A 184 -0.88 2.65 2.63
CA VAL A 184 -1.90 1.61 2.55
C VAL A 184 -3.05 1.76 3.55
N ALA A 185 -2.83 2.49 4.66
CA ALA A 185 -3.87 2.74 5.65
C ALA A 185 -4.96 3.71 5.16
N ASP A 186 -4.68 4.53 4.15
CA ASP A 186 -5.64 5.42 3.48
C ASP A 186 -6.12 4.88 2.13
N ALA A 187 -5.88 3.60 1.86
CA ALA A 187 -6.28 2.96 0.62
C ALA A 187 -7.79 2.97 0.42
N PHE A 188 -8.23 3.42 -0.75
CA PHE A 188 -9.62 3.51 -1.10
C PHE A 188 -9.89 2.85 -2.46
N PRO A 189 -10.83 1.86 -2.55
CA PRO A 189 -11.12 1.17 -3.79
C PRO A 189 -11.99 2.02 -4.71
N ILE A 190 -11.53 2.19 -5.95
CA ILE A 190 -12.26 2.86 -7.03
C ILE A 190 -12.38 1.93 -8.22
N GLY A 191 -13.40 2.11 -9.05
CA GLY A 191 -13.59 1.26 -10.22
C GLY A 191 -14.51 1.84 -11.26
N MET A 192 -14.54 1.17 -12.42
CA MET A 192 -15.41 1.48 -13.54
C MET A 192 -16.27 0.25 -13.87
N PRO A 193 -17.56 0.44 -14.21
CA PRO A 193 -18.39 -0.67 -14.65
C PRO A 193 -17.99 -1.13 -16.06
N VAL A 194 -17.95 -2.43 -16.24
CA VAL A 194 -17.58 -3.12 -17.49
C VAL A 194 -18.65 -4.14 -17.85
N MET A 195 -19.04 -4.17 -19.13
CA MET A 195 -19.80 -5.27 -19.72
C MET A 195 -18.88 -6.03 -20.66
N ALA A 196 -18.68 -7.31 -20.40
CA ALA A 196 -17.79 -8.16 -21.20
C ALA A 196 -18.33 -9.59 -21.22
N ALA A 197 -18.34 -10.19 -22.40
CA ALA A 197 -18.63 -11.61 -22.54
C ALA A 197 -17.45 -12.44 -21.98
N GLY A 198 -17.76 -13.45 -21.18
CA GLY A 198 -16.78 -14.36 -20.59
C GLY A 198 -16.93 -14.51 -19.08
N GLU A 199 -16.21 -15.47 -18.53
CA GLU A 199 -16.16 -15.71 -17.10
C GLU A 199 -14.84 -15.13 -16.55
N TYR A 200 -14.95 -14.23 -15.58
CA TYR A 200 -13.82 -13.60 -14.91
C TYR A 200 -14.02 -13.72 -13.40
N GLU A 201 -13.02 -14.24 -12.71
CA GLU A 201 -13.09 -14.45 -11.27
C GLU A 201 -12.79 -13.16 -10.50
N ALA A 202 -13.40 -12.99 -9.32
CA ALA A 202 -13.09 -11.86 -8.45
C ALA A 202 -11.61 -11.89 -8.04
N GLY A 203 -10.94 -10.74 -8.17
CA GLY A 203 -9.50 -10.60 -7.91
C GLY A 203 -8.59 -10.86 -9.11
N GLU A 204 -9.10 -11.38 -10.22
CA GLU A 204 -8.35 -11.52 -11.46
C GLU A 204 -7.94 -10.17 -12.01
N TRP A 205 -6.66 -10.01 -12.41
CA TRP A 205 -6.19 -8.80 -13.06
C TRP A 205 -6.45 -8.83 -14.56
N LEU A 206 -7.14 -7.81 -15.04
CA LEU A 206 -7.53 -7.69 -16.44
C LEU A 206 -7.07 -6.35 -17.01
N ARG A 207 -6.71 -6.36 -18.28
CA ARG A 207 -6.67 -5.19 -19.16
C ARG A 207 -7.90 -5.20 -20.04
N VAL A 208 -8.71 -4.14 -19.94
CA VAL A 208 -9.96 -3.99 -20.69
C VAL A 208 -9.83 -2.87 -21.68
N GLN A 209 -10.08 -3.18 -22.95
CA GLN A 209 -10.14 -2.22 -24.04
C GLN A 209 -11.55 -2.21 -24.63
N GLY A 210 -12.07 -1.02 -24.93
CA GLY A 210 -13.41 -0.85 -25.47
C GLY A 210 -13.81 0.60 -25.56
N GLN A 211 -15.13 0.84 -25.52
CA GLN A 211 -15.71 2.17 -25.59
C GLN A 211 -16.72 2.41 -24.47
N LEU A 212 -16.81 3.65 -24.03
CA LEU A 212 -17.84 4.04 -23.06
C LEU A 212 -19.21 4.15 -23.73
N LYS A 213 -20.23 3.67 -23.00
CA LYS A 213 -21.63 3.85 -23.33
C LYS A 213 -22.44 4.10 -22.07
N ALA A 214 -23.24 5.15 -22.07
CA ALA A 214 -24.17 5.43 -21.00
C ALA A 214 -25.31 4.40 -21.04
N MET A 215 -25.44 3.59 -20.00
CA MET A 215 -26.46 2.54 -19.89
C MET A 215 -26.77 2.18 -18.44
N ALA A 216 -27.81 1.41 -18.21
CA ALA A 216 -28.11 0.85 -16.90
C ALA A 216 -27.05 -0.18 -16.50
N PHE A 217 -26.56 -0.08 -15.25
CA PHE A 217 -25.67 -1.03 -14.61
C PHE A 217 -26.12 -1.21 -13.15
N GLY A 218 -26.70 -2.34 -12.85
CA GLY A 218 -27.44 -2.51 -11.59
C GLY A 218 -28.65 -1.56 -11.51
N ALA A 219 -28.71 -0.78 -10.44
CA ALA A 219 -29.75 0.20 -10.20
C ALA A 219 -29.47 1.59 -10.82
N ASP A 220 -28.25 1.84 -11.27
CA ASP A 220 -27.78 3.15 -11.68
C ASP A 220 -27.64 3.26 -13.21
N PHE A 221 -27.69 4.51 -13.72
CA PHE A 221 -27.41 4.82 -15.13
C PHE A 221 -26.06 5.51 -15.23
N LEU A 222 -25.06 4.79 -15.76
CA LEU A 222 -23.65 5.13 -15.66
C LEU A 222 -22.94 5.04 -17.01
N PRO A 223 -21.77 5.69 -17.16
CA PRO A 223 -20.84 5.36 -18.24
C PRO A 223 -20.25 3.97 -17.98
N VAL A 224 -20.57 3.01 -18.84
CA VAL A 224 -20.13 1.61 -18.76
C VAL A 224 -19.15 1.34 -19.89
N VAL A 225 -18.06 0.65 -19.62
CA VAL A 225 -17.14 0.17 -20.66
C VAL A 225 -17.76 -1.02 -21.36
N LEU A 226 -18.08 -0.88 -22.64
CA LEU A 226 -18.39 -2.02 -23.50
C LEU A 226 -17.06 -2.60 -23.99
N ALA A 227 -16.67 -3.73 -23.42
CA ALA A 227 -15.40 -4.35 -23.73
C ALA A 227 -15.40 -4.93 -25.17
N GLU A 228 -14.43 -4.54 -25.95
CA GLU A 228 -14.11 -5.10 -27.28
C GLU A 228 -13.01 -6.17 -27.16
N ALA A 229 -12.06 -5.97 -26.22
CA ALA A 229 -11.04 -6.94 -25.89
C ALA A 229 -10.80 -6.96 -24.37
N VAL A 230 -10.61 -8.16 -23.82
CA VAL A 230 -10.25 -8.39 -22.41
C VAL A 230 -9.08 -9.36 -22.38
N GLU A 231 -8.01 -8.94 -21.74
CA GLU A 231 -6.79 -9.71 -21.59
C GLU A 231 -6.52 -9.95 -20.10
N ARG A 232 -6.21 -11.21 -19.71
CA ARG A 232 -5.71 -11.52 -18.38
C ARG A 232 -4.25 -11.09 -18.29
N VAL A 233 -3.93 -10.31 -17.29
CA VAL A 233 -2.58 -9.77 -17.08
C VAL A 233 -2.12 -10.07 -15.65
N ASP A 234 -0.82 -10.05 -15.45
CA ASP A 234 -0.27 -10.10 -14.10
C ASP A 234 -0.54 -8.79 -13.36
N GLU A 235 -0.50 -8.85 -12.03
CA GLU A 235 -0.58 -7.66 -11.19
C GLU A 235 0.52 -6.65 -11.59
N PRO A 236 0.17 -5.38 -11.89
CA PRO A 236 1.16 -4.39 -12.27
C PRO A 236 2.14 -4.12 -11.12
N ARG A 237 3.39 -3.80 -11.43
CA ARG A 237 4.40 -3.40 -10.43
C ARG A 237 3.93 -2.22 -9.56
N GLN A 238 3.16 -1.31 -10.14
CA GLN A 238 2.46 -0.26 -9.41
C GLN A 238 0.98 -0.62 -9.30
N PRO A 239 0.56 -1.34 -8.25
CA PRO A 239 -0.82 -1.81 -8.13
C PRO A 239 -1.79 -0.69 -7.78
N TYR A 240 -1.32 0.42 -7.26
CA TYR A 240 -2.13 1.54 -6.80
C TYR A 240 -2.13 2.73 -7.75
N LEU A 241 -3.19 3.54 -7.68
CA LEU A 241 -3.30 4.82 -8.35
C LEU A 241 -3.09 5.96 -7.32
N TYR A 242 -2.52 7.07 -7.78
CA TYR A 242 -2.18 8.20 -6.92
C TYR A 242 -2.95 9.44 -7.37
N PRO A 243 -3.69 10.13 -6.45
CA PRO A 243 -4.46 11.33 -6.72
C PRO A 243 -3.62 12.51 -7.18
#